data_140dda05b5e0d08fb58c34d89f4a51bf
#
_entry.id   140dda05b5e0d08fb58c34d89f4a51bf
#
_cell.length_a   1.000
_cell.length_b   1.000
_cell.length_c   1.000
_cell.angle_alpha   90.00
_cell.angle_beta   90.00
_cell.angle_gamma   90.00
#
_symmetry.space_group_name_H-M   'P 1'
#
loop_
_entity.id
_entity.type
_entity.pdbx_description
1 polymer ?
#
loop_
_entity_poly.entity_id
_entity_poly.type
_entity_poly.pdbx_seq_one_letter_code
_entity_poly.pdbx_strand_id
1 'polypeptide(L)'
;MAHAERQIWAEFSSAEQSLRAAQVLRADRVRLTGAYSPFGIPELEEYVSARRPFIIPLLSLLAAVGGMLLAYFLIWWTAAVDYPLDVGGRPLDSFPADIPILFETGILCAAIAAFFSVLFFSGLPRLHHELEGLPGFDRTSIDRYWLGMAASASRSDEEIEALLMRIGALRVHFPEAESA
;
A
#
# COMPACT_ATOMS: atom_id res chain seq x y z
N MET A 1 14.31 5.35 -14.30
CA MET A 1 14.38 3.88 -14.28
C MET A 1 15.09 3.53 -12.98
N ALA A 2 14.35 3.08 -11.96
CA ALA A 2 14.97 2.57 -10.73
C ALA A 2 15.57 1.21 -11.07
N HIS A 3 16.88 1.05 -10.87
CA HIS A 3 17.51 -0.26 -10.90
C HIS A 3 16.71 -1.16 -9.94
N ALA A 4 16.19 -2.27 -10.44
CA ALA A 4 15.59 -3.29 -9.60
C ALA A 4 16.69 -3.74 -8.62
N GLU A 5 16.63 -3.27 -7.38
CA GLU A 5 17.52 -3.75 -6.33
C GLU A 5 17.24 -5.25 -6.20
N ARG A 6 18.24 -6.06 -6.42
CA ARG A 6 18.15 -7.52 -6.27
C ARG A 6 17.64 -7.82 -4.87
N GLN A 7 16.51 -8.52 -4.79
CA GLN A 7 15.85 -8.85 -3.52
C GLN A 7 16.25 -10.27 -3.12
N ILE A 8 16.57 -10.46 -1.86
CA ILE A 8 16.84 -11.77 -1.26
C ILE A 8 15.69 -12.11 -0.35
N TRP A 9 15.22 -13.35 -0.40
CA TRP A 9 14.08 -13.81 0.38
C TRP A 9 14.49 -14.93 1.33
N ALA A 10 14.13 -14.81 2.60
CA ALA A 10 14.39 -15.80 3.63
C ALA A 10 13.09 -16.36 4.20
N GLU A 11 12.99 -17.68 4.29
CA GLU A 11 11.86 -18.42 4.85
C GLU A 11 12.12 -18.76 6.32
N PHE A 12 11.12 -18.55 7.18
CA PHE A 12 11.15 -18.88 8.61
C PHE A 12 9.96 -19.74 9.00
N SER A 13 10.13 -20.56 10.07
CA SER A 13 9.08 -21.45 10.55
C SER A 13 8.13 -20.82 11.57
N SER A 14 8.48 -19.68 12.16
CA SER A 14 7.65 -19.03 13.17
C SER A 14 7.74 -17.51 13.12
N ALA A 15 6.66 -16.87 13.63
CA ALA A 15 6.57 -15.41 13.77
C ALA A 15 7.72 -14.84 14.61
N GLU A 16 8.07 -15.54 15.69
CA GLU A 16 9.12 -15.11 16.62
C GLU A 16 10.50 -15.11 15.96
N GLN A 17 10.79 -16.14 15.15
CA GLN A 17 12.05 -16.20 14.40
C GLN A 17 12.13 -15.10 13.35
N SER A 18 11.04 -14.85 12.60
CA SER A 18 11.00 -13.78 11.60
C SER A 18 11.19 -12.39 12.24
N LEU A 19 10.59 -12.16 13.41
CA LEU A 19 10.75 -10.91 14.15
C LEU A 19 12.19 -10.72 14.66
N ARG A 20 12.79 -11.77 15.24
CA ARG A 20 14.20 -11.74 15.66
C ARG A 20 15.14 -11.48 14.46
N ALA A 21 14.86 -12.13 13.33
CA ALA A 21 15.63 -11.91 12.12
C ALA A 21 15.52 -10.45 11.63
N ALA A 22 14.33 -9.87 11.63
CA ALA A 22 14.11 -8.47 11.28
C ALA A 22 14.88 -7.50 12.19
N GLN A 23 14.93 -7.79 13.51
CA GLN A 23 15.68 -6.99 14.48
C GLN A 23 17.20 -7.04 14.21
N VAL A 24 17.74 -8.23 13.98
CA VAL A 24 19.18 -8.39 13.69
C VAL A 24 19.54 -7.73 12.36
N LEU A 25 18.75 -7.94 11.31
CA LEU A 25 18.98 -7.35 10.00
C LEU A 25 18.94 -5.81 10.07
N ARG A 26 18.02 -5.24 10.84
CA ARG A 26 17.96 -3.78 11.05
C ARG A 26 19.17 -3.26 11.82
N ALA A 27 19.63 -3.98 12.84
CA ALA A 27 20.86 -3.62 13.57
C ALA A 27 22.07 -3.61 12.64
N ASP A 28 22.12 -4.53 11.69
CA ASP A 28 23.13 -4.63 10.64
C ASP A 28 22.90 -3.67 9.45
N ARG A 29 21.92 -2.77 9.56
CA ARG A 29 21.54 -1.78 8.53
C ARG A 29 21.12 -2.41 7.20
N VAL A 30 20.62 -3.64 7.22
CA VAL A 30 20.02 -4.28 6.06
C VAL A 30 18.60 -3.75 5.89
N ARG A 31 18.30 -3.26 4.69
CA ARG A 31 16.96 -2.73 4.38
C ARG A 31 16.00 -3.88 4.08
N LEU A 32 14.95 -4.01 4.88
CA LEU A 32 13.86 -4.92 4.59
C LEU A 32 12.92 -4.30 3.53
N THR A 33 12.62 -5.08 2.50
CA THR A 33 11.78 -4.66 1.36
C THR A 33 10.36 -5.19 1.44
N GLY A 34 10.15 -6.30 2.14
CA GLY A 34 8.85 -6.93 2.30
C GLY A 34 8.83 -7.96 3.41
N ALA A 35 7.63 -8.24 3.91
CA ALA A 35 7.37 -9.35 4.82
C ALA A 35 6.04 -9.98 4.42
N TYR A 36 6.00 -11.30 4.39
CA TYR A 36 4.79 -12.08 4.14
C TYR A 36 4.59 -13.07 5.28
N SER A 37 3.38 -13.11 5.81
CA SER A 37 3.01 -13.94 6.94
C SER A 37 1.54 -14.33 6.86
N PRO A 38 1.12 -15.46 7.47
CA PRO A 38 -0.27 -15.90 7.46
C PRO A 38 -1.22 -14.93 8.17
N PHE A 39 -0.71 -14.13 9.08
CA PHE A 39 -1.43 -13.09 9.82
C PHE A 39 -0.56 -11.86 10.02
N GLY A 40 -1.18 -10.70 10.24
CA GLY A 40 -0.46 -9.44 10.48
C GLY A 40 0.35 -9.49 11.77
N ILE A 41 1.62 -9.08 11.68
CA ILE A 41 2.52 -8.94 12.83
C ILE A 41 2.88 -7.45 12.93
N PRO A 42 2.22 -6.67 13.82
CA PRO A 42 2.42 -5.22 13.89
C PRO A 42 3.88 -4.82 14.12
N GLU A 43 4.58 -5.58 14.95
CA GLU A 43 5.99 -5.34 15.25
C GLU A 43 6.89 -5.52 14.01
N LEU A 44 6.52 -6.41 13.10
CA LEU A 44 7.25 -6.67 11.88
C LEU A 44 7.04 -5.56 10.84
N GLU A 45 5.85 -4.96 10.83
CA GLU A 45 5.52 -3.86 9.91
C GLU A 45 6.41 -2.62 10.14
N GLU A 46 6.86 -2.39 11.37
CA GLU A 46 7.78 -1.29 11.68
C GLU A 46 9.18 -1.46 11.05
N TYR A 47 9.57 -2.68 10.73
CA TYR A 47 10.87 -2.99 10.13
C TYR A 47 10.84 -2.97 8.60
N VAL A 48 9.69 -3.22 8.00
CA VAL A 48 9.49 -3.14 6.56
C VAL A 48 9.28 -1.68 6.17
N SER A 49 10.04 -1.19 5.21
CA SER A 49 10.09 0.22 4.77
C SER A 49 8.74 0.90 4.72
N ALA A 50 8.63 2.00 5.45
CA ALA A 50 7.41 2.75 5.69
C ALA A 50 6.67 3.11 4.39
N ARG A 51 5.51 2.54 4.20
CA ARG A 51 4.48 3.10 3.34
C ARG A 51 4.16 4.50 3.86
N ARG A 52 3.82 5.41 2.97
CA ARG A 52 3.39 6.75 3.34
C ARG A 52 1.89 6.69 3.72
N PRO A 53 1.53 6.37 4.98
CA PRO A 53 0.15 6.05 5.36
C PRO A 53 -0.80 7.25 5.21
N PHE A 54 -0.25 8.46 5.09
CA PHE A 54 -1.03 9.69 5.08
C PHE A 54 -1.49 10.13 3.67
N ILE A 55 -0.91 9.61 2.60
CA ILE A 55 -1.26 10.06 1.24
C ILE A 55 -2.68 9.65 0.84
N ILE A 56 -3.08 8.42 1.12
CA ILE A 56 -4.40 7.91 0.73
C ILE A 56 -5.53 8.67 1.43
N PRO A 57 -5.52 8.83 2.77
CA PRO A 57 -6.51 9.66 3.46
C PRO A 57 -6.55 11.11 2.97
N LEU A 58 -5.38 11.69 2.69
CA LEU A 58 -5.31 13.07 2.18
C LEU A 58 -5.94 13.22 0.80
N LEU A 59 -5.67 12.30 -0.13
CA LEU A 59 -6.27 12.32 -1.46
C LEU A 59 -7.79 12.13 -1.38
N SER A 60 -8.26 11.23 -0.50
CA SER A 60 -9.69 11.03 -0.27
C SER A 60 -10.37 12.28 0.29
N LEU A 61 -9.73 12.96 1.24
CA LEU A 61 -10.23 14.22 1.80
C LEU A 61 -10.31 15.33 0.74
N LEU A 62 -9.25 15.50 -0.05
CA LEU A 62 -9.24 16.50 -1.12
C LEU A 62 -10.30 16.21 -2.18
N ALA A 63 -10.50 14.95 -2.53
CA ALA A 63 -11.55 14.55 -3.45
C ALA A 63 -12.96 14.79 -2.88
N ALA A 64 -13.17 14.54 -1.58
CA ALA A 64 -14.42 14.85 -0.91
C ALA A 64 -14.76 16.35 -0.99
N VAL A 65 -13.81 17.19 -0.59
CA VAL A 65 -14.00 18.65 -0.61
C VAL A 65 -14.20 19.15 -2.03
N GLY A 66 -13.38 18.67 -2.98
CA GLY A 66 -13.52 19.03 -4.40
C GLY A 66 -14.88 18.61 -4.99
N GLY A 67 -15.35 17.40 -4.63
CA GLY A 67 -16.67 16.91 -5.04
C GLY A 67 -17.82 17.74 -4.48
N MET A 68 -17.76 18.12 -3.20
CA MET A 68 -18.75 19.00 -2.60
C MET A 68 -18.79 20.38 -3.26
N LEU A 69 -17.64 20.98 -3.50
CA LEU A 69 -17.54 22.28 -4.16
C LEU A 69 -18.04 22.24 -5.61
N LEU A 70 -17.69 21.18 -6.35
CA LEU A 70 -18.20 21.00 -7.71
C LEU A 70 -19.71 20.80 -7.73
N ALA A 71 -20.27 19.99 -6.84
CA ALA A 71 -21.70 19.77 -6.73
C ALA A 71 -22.44 21.08 -6.38
N TYR A 72 -21.92 21.85 -5.41
CA TYR A 72 -22.48 23.14 -5.06
C TYR A 72 -22.44 24.11 -6.23
N PHE A 73 -21.31 24.21 -6.91
CA PHE A 73 -21.17 25.06 -8.08
C PHE A 73 -22.19 24.70 -9.18
N LEU A 74 -22.36 23.41 -9.48
CA LEU A 74 -23.32 22.95 -10.48
C LEU A 74 -24.77 23.26 -10.10
N ILE A 75 -25.15 23.02 -8.84
CA ILE A 75 -26.51 23.30 -8.35
C ILE A 75 -26.77 24.81 -8.39
N TRP A 76 -25.85 25.60 -7.85
CA TRP A 76 -25.95 27.06 -7.87
C TRP A 76 -26.04 27.60 -9.30
N TRP A 77 -25.15 27.14 -10.19
CA TRP A 77 -25.13 27.60 -11.59
C TRP A 77 -26.44 27.28 -12.29
N THR A 78 -26.93 26.08 -12.20
CA THR A 78 -28.16 25.65 -12.87
C THR A 78 -29.39 26.34 -12.32
N ALA A 79 -29.49 26.54 -10.97
CA ALA A 79 -30.65 27.12 -10.33
C ALA A 79 -30.67 28.65 -10.36
N ALA A 80 -29.51 29.31 -10.26
CA ALA A 80 -29.46 30.77 -10.12
C ALA A 80 -29.04 31.49 -11.40
N VAL A 81 -28.30 30.84 -12.31
CA VAL A 81 -27.71 31.49 -13.52
C VAL A 81 -28.32 30.96 -14.81
N ASP A 82 -28.29 29.65 -15.03
CA ASP A 82 -28.71 29.05 -16.31
C ASP A 82 -30.23 29.00 -16.46
N TYR A 83 -30.92 28.58 -15.43
CA TYR A 83 -32.38 28.43 -15.49
C TYR A 83 -33.08 28.91 -14.20
N PRO A 84 -33.11 30.24 -13.94
CA PRO A 84 -33.67 30.78 -12.71
C PRO A 84 -35.20 30.73 -12.72
N LEU A 85 -35.78 29.68 -12.12
CA LEU A 85 -37.20 29.51 -11.96
C LEU A 85 -37.61 29.86 -10.51
N ASP A 86 -38.44 30.86 -10.37
CA ASP A 86 -39.10 31.13 -9.08
C ASP A 86 -40.31 30.21 -8.92
N VAL A 87 -40.14 29.15 -8.12
CA VAL A 87 -41.19 28.18 -7.82
C VAL A 87 -41.60 28.37 -6.37
N GLY A 88 -42.76 28.97 -6.16
CA GLY A 88 -43.36 29.10 -4.84
C GLY A 88 -42.61 30.00 -3.85
N GLY A 89 -41.82 30.97 -4.36
CA GLY A 89 -41.05 31.89 -3.52
C GLY A 89 -39.78 31.27 -2.89
N ARG A 90 -39.35 30.12 -3.40
CA ARG A 90 -38.10 29.52 -2.95
C ARG A 90 -36.93 30.36 -3.43
N PRO A 91 -35.93 30.69 -2.55
CA PRO A 91 -34.68 31.34 -2.99
C PRO A 91 -33.99 30.52 -4.07
N LEU A 92 -33.43 31.20 -5.08
CA LEU A 92 -32.67 30.55 -6.17
C LEU A 92 -31.41 29.81 -5.66
N ASP A 93 -30.85 30.30 -4.56
CA ASP A 93 -29.80 29.62 -3.80
C ASP A 93 -30.36 29.15 -2.45
N SER A 94 -30.48 27.86 -2.26
CA SER A 94 -31.03 27.22 -1.07
C SER A 94 -30.02 26.26 -0.45
N PHE A 95 -28.82 26.74 -0.11
CA PHE A 95 -27.73 25.95 0.44
C PHE A 95 -28.18 24.91 1.51
N PRO A 96 -29.02 25.20 2.50
CA PRO A 96 -29.45 24.19 3.47
C PRO A 96 -30.20 23.00 2.86
N ALA A 97 -30.92 23.22 1.76
CA ALA A 97 -31.64 22.15 1.07
C ALA A 97 -30.71 21.28 0.20
N ASP A 98 -29.56 21.81 -0.16
CA ASP A 98 -28.61 21.16 -1.04
C ASP A 98 -27.57 20.32 -0.26
N ILE A 99 -27.48 20.52 1.08
CA ILE A 99 -26.52 19.80 1.96
C ILE A 99 -26.52 18.28 1.74
N PRO A 100 -27.67 17.58 1.65
CA PRO A 100 -27.67 16.13 1.43
C PRO A 100 -26.97 15.73 0.14
N ILE A 101 -27.21 16.47 -0.96
CA ILE A 101 -26.62 16.18 -2.28
C ILE A 101 -25.10 16.45 -2.26
N LEU A 102 -24.69 17.55 -1.60
CA LEU A 102 -23.27 17.88 -1.44
C LEU A 102 -22.53 16.78 -0.66
N PHE A 103 -23.12 16.32 0.43
CA PHE A 103 -22.56 15.28 1.26
C PHE A 103 -22.45 13.95 0.51
N GLU A 104 -23.49 13.54 -0.19
CA GLU A 104 -23.50 12.31 -0.99
C GLU A 104 -22.45 12.36 -2.10
N THR A 105 -22.39 13.46 -2.85
CA THR A 105 -21.38 13.65 -3.90
C THR A 105 -19.97 13.66 -3.32
N GLY A 106 -19.76 14.31 -2.19
CA GLY A 106 -18.47 14.32 -1.51
C GLY A 106 -18.01 12.93 -1.09
N ILE A 107 -18.90 12.14 -0.49
CA ILE A 107 -18.60 10.75 -0.11
C ILE A 107 -18.27 9.90 -1.35
N LEU A 108 -19.06 10.04 -2.42
CA LEU A 108 -18.81 9.30 -3.66
C LEU A 108 -17.42 9.62 -4.23
N CYS A 109 -17.06 10.89 -4.31
CA CYS A 109 -15.74 11.31 -4.78
C CYS A 109 -14.62 10.79 -3.87
N ALA A 110 -14.82 10.83 -2.54
CA ALA A 110 -13.85 10.29 -1.59
C ALA A 110 -13.66 8.77 -1.76
N ALA A 111 -14.74 8.02 -1.94
CA ALA A 111 -14.71 6.57 -2.12
C ALA A 111 -13.97 6.19 -3.42
N ILE A 112 -14.26 6.88 -4.52
CA ILE A 112 -13.58 6.67 -5.80
C ILE A 112 -12.08 6.98 -5.67
N ALA A 113 -11.73 8.11 -5.05
CA ALA A 113 -10.34 8.49 -4.84
C ALA A 113 -9.60 7.49 -3.94
N ALA A 114 -10.22 7.01 -2.87
CA ALA A 114 -9.66 5.99 -2.00
C ALA A 114 -9.39 4.69 -2.77
N PHE A 115 -10.39 4.21 -3.53
CA PHE A 115 -10.28 3.00 -4.33
C PHE A 115 -9.11 3.04 -5.32
N PHE A 116 -9.07 4.08 -6.16
CA PHE A 116 -7.98 4.22 -7.15
C PHE A 116 -6.62 4.49 -6.49
N SER A 117 -6.59 5.23 -5.38
CA SER A 117 -5.35 5.45 -4.64
C SER A 117 -4.79 4.15 -4.09
N VAL A 118 -5.62 3.28 -3.51
CA VAL A 118 -5.18 1.96 -3.02
C VAL A 118 -4.63 1.12 -4.17
N LEU A 119 -5.33 1.04 -5.30
CA LEU A 119 -4.85 0.30 -6.47
C LEU A 119 -3.49 0.82 -6.96
N PHE A 120 -3.38 2.13 -7.10
CA PHE A 120 -2.17 2.77 -7.62
C PHE A 120 -0.98 2.58 -6.68
N PHE A 121 -1.15 2.88 -5.38
CA PHE A 121 -0.06 2.76 -4.41
C PHE A 121 0.31 1.33 -4.05
N SER A 122 -0.62 0.38 -4.23
CA SER A 122 -0.35 -1.05 -4.10
C SER A 122 0.26 -1.67 -5.36
N GLY A 123 0.34 -0.89 -6.45
CA GLY A 123 0.86 -1.38 -7.74
C GLY A 123 -0.03 -2.45 -8.38
N LEU A 124 -1.34 -2.45 -8.07
CA LEU A 124 -2.31 -3.37 -8.67
C LEU A 124 -2.87 -2.78 -9.99
N PRO A 125 -3.26 -3.64 -10.96
CA PRO A 125 -3.16 -5.10 -10.96
C PRO A 125 -1.73 -5.60 -11.27
N ARG A 126 -1.23 -6.53 -10.46
CA ARG A 126 -0.02 -7.30 -10.78
C ARG A 126 -0.45 -8.71 -11.18
N LEU A 127 -0.27 -9.04 -12.45
CA LEU A 127 -0.64 -10.34 -13.00
C LEU A 127 0.41 -11.41 -12.73
N HIS A 128 1.61 -11.02 -12.36
CA HIS A 128 2.73 -11.90 -12.06
C HIS A 128 3.55 -11.33 -10.91
N HIS A 129 3.91 -12.17 -9.95
CA HIS A 129 4.78 -11.80 -8.85
C HIS A 129 5.98 -12.75 -8.84
N GLU A 130 7.19 -12.20 -8.77
CA GLU A 130 8.45 -12.97 -8.79
C GLU A 130 8.50 -14.09 -7.73
N LEU A 131 7.74 -13.94 -6.65
CA LEU A 131 7.67 -14.90 -5.55
C LEU A 131 6.76 -16.09 -5.82
N GLU A 132 5.82 -16.02 -6.76
CA GLU A 132 4.88 -17.11 -7.04
C GLU A 132 5.57 -18.37 -7.58
N GLY A 133 6.74 -18.20 -8.17
CA GLY A 133 7.60 -19.31 -8.65
C GLY A 133 8.51 -19.91 -7.58
N LEU A 134 8.61 -19.33 -6.39
CA LEU A 134 9.52 -19.82 -5.37
C LEU A 134 8.95 -21.03 -4.63
N PRO A 135 9.74 -22.12 -4.48
CA PRO A 135 9.29 -23.32 -3.77
C PRO A 135 8.97 -23.02 -2.31
N GLY A 136 7.72 -23.29 -1.90
CA GLY A 136 7.25 -23.07 -0.53
C GLY A 136 6.61 -21.71 -0.27
N PHE A 137 6.54 -20.82 -1.25
CA PHE A 137 5.89 -19.52 -1.09
C PHE A 137 4.37 -19.64 -0.92
N ASP A 138 3.74 -20.65 -1.52
CA ASP A 138 2.33 -21.03 -1.33
C ASP A 138 1.97 -21.27 0.14
N ARG A 139 2.92 -21.71 0.96
CA ARG A 139 2.76 -21.92 2.40
C ARG A 139 2.76 -20.63 3.23
N THR A 140 3.01 -19.48 2.62
CA THR A 140 2.96 -18.18 3.29
C THR A 140 1.58 -17.89 3.90
N SER A 141 0.53 -18.43 3.30
CA SER A 141 -0.84 -18.29 3.82
C SER A 141 -1.20 -19.34 4.88
N ILE A 142 -0.33 -20.31 5.17
CA ILE A 142 -0.59 -21.43 6.07
C ILE A 142 0.27 -21.36 7.33
N ASP A 143 1.59 -21.51 7.19
CA ASP A 143 2.50 -21.70 8.32
C ASP A 143 3.94 -21.18 8.08
N ARG A 144 4.17 -20.37 7.03
CA ARG A 144 5.50 -19.86 6.69
C ARG A 144 5.56 -18.34 6.74
N TYR A 145 6.72 -17.86 7.14
CA TYR A 145 7.02 -16.43 7.28
C TYR A 145 8.19 -16.09 6.38
N TRP A 146 7.99 -15.09 5.53
CA TRP A 146 8.99 -14.70 4.56
C TRP A 146 9.43 -13.26 4.77
N LEU A 147 10.74 -13.04 4.79
CA LEU A 147 11.34 -11.71 4.84
C LEU A 147 12.10 -11.42 3.57
N GLY A 148 11.74 -10.32 2.92
CA GLY A 148 12.47 -9.77 1.79
C GLY A 148 13.45 -8.71 2.24
N MET A 149 14.63 -8.71 1.67
CA MET A 149 15.67 -7.73 1.91
C MET A 149 16.35 -7.30 0.63
N ALA A 150 16.81 -6.06 0.59
CA ALA A 150 17.63 -5.58 -0.51
C ALA A 150 19.04 -6.18 -0.41
N ALA A 151 19.54 -6.71 -1.52
CA ALA A 151 20.91 -7.16 -1.59
C ALA A 151 21.84 -5.98 -1.32
N SER A 152 22.73 -6.12 -0.34
CA SER A 152 23.72 -5.09 -0.04
C SER A 152 24.94 -5.28 -0.95
N ALA A 153 25.35 -4.21 -1.61
CA ALA A 153 26.59 -4.24 -2.42
C ALA A 153 27.87 -4.51 -1.60
N SER A 154 27.76 -4.47 -0.28
CA SER A 154 28.92 -4.61 0.63
C SER A 154 29.11 -6.02 1.19
N ARG A 155 28.18 -6.96 0.95
CA ARG A 155 28.27 -8.34 1.44
C ARG A 155 28.07 -9.33 0.30
N SER A 156 28.82 -10.43 0.35
CA SER A 156 28.60 -11.53 -0.60
C SER A 156 27.32 -12.29 -0.27
N ASP A 157 26.74 -12.96 -1.27
CA ASP A 157 25.55 -13.78 -1.10
C ASP A 157 25.75 -14.88 -0.06
N GLU A 158 26.95 -15.47 -0.04
CA GLU A 158 27.37 -16.50 0.92
C GLU A 158 27.37 -15.98 2.37
N GLU A 159 27.84 -14.74 2.58
CA GLU A 159 27.83 -14.10 3.92
C GLU A 159 26.40 -13.82 4.39
N ILE A 160 25.52 -13.39 3.48
CA ILE A 160 24.10 -13.12 3.78
C ILE A 160 23.39 -14.44 4.09
N GLU A 161 23.61 -15.48 3.29
CA GLU A 161 23.04 -16.80 3.52
C GLU A 161 23.48 -17.37 4.88
N ALA A 162 24.78 -17.34 5.16
CA ALA A 162 25.32 -17.81 6.43
C ALA A 162 24.75 -17.06 7.64
N LEU A 163 24.53 -15.74 7.51
CA LEU A 163 23.91 -14.93 8.54
C LEU A 163 22.46 -15.35 8.77
N LEU A 164 21.67 -15.49 7.69
CA LEU A 164 20.26 -15.83 7.75
C LEU A 164 20.04 -17.23 8.31
N MET A 165 20.82 -18.20 7.88
CA MET A 165 20.77 -19.57 8.41
C MET A 165 21.14 -19.61 9.90
N ARG A 166 22.11 -18.81 10.33
CA ARG A 166 22.48 -18.70 11.76
C ARG A 166 21.37 -18.07 12.61
N ILE A 167 20.54 -17.19 12.03
CA ILE A 167 19.38 -16.57 12.71
C ILE A 167 18.18 -17.53 12.75
N GLY A 168 18.20 -18.62 11.97
CA GLY A 168 17.17 -19.65 11.95
C GLY A 168 16.31 -19.65 10.69
N ALA A 169 16.80 -19.10 9.59
CA ALA A 169 16.14 -19.25 8.29
C ALA A 169 16.14 -20.74 7.87
N LEU A 170 15.02 -21.19 7.33
CA LEU A 170 14.89 -22.55 6.78
C LEU A 170 15.50 -22.63 5.38
N ARG A 171 15.33 -21.58 4.60
CA ARG A 171 15.82 -21.44 3.23
C ARG A 171 16.08 -19.99 2.91
N VAL A 172 17.04 -19.76 2.03
CA VAL A 172 17.34 -18.45 1.46
C VAL A 172 17.23 -18.57 -0.05
N HIS A 173 16.47 -17.68 -0.65
CA HIS A 173 16.27 -17.63 -2.10
C HIS A 173 16.91 -16.37 -2.66
N PHE A 174 17.78 -16.56 -3.62
CA PHE A 174 18.38 -15.51 -4.41
C PHE A 174 17.67 -15.53 -5.77
N PRO A 175 16.77 -14.56 -6.08
CA PRO A 175 16.20 -14.51 -7.41
C PRO A 175 17.33 -14.32 -8.41
N GLU A 176 17.32 -15.15 -9.44
CA GLU A 176 18.25 -15.01 -10.55
C GLU A 176 18.09 -13.61 -11.14
N ALA A 177 19.22 -12.92 -11.36
CA ALA A 177 19.23 -11.69 -12.10
C ALA A 177 18.62 -12.00 -13.47
N GLU A 178 17.42 -11.49 -13.74
CA GLU A 178 16.77 -11.64 -15.03
C GLU A 178 17.72 -11.17 -16.10
N SER A 179 18.27 -12.13 -16.83
CA SER A 179 19.13 -11.87 -17.99
C SER A 179 18.28 -11.17 -19.03
N ALA A 180 18.48 -9.85 -19.14
CA ALA A 180 17.91 -8.99 -20.17
C ALA A 180 18.31 -9.42 -21.59
#